data_61d75b8da397d34e99d256c18d3935ce
#
_entry.id   61d75b8da397d34e99d256c18d3935ce
#
_cell.length_a   1.000
_cell.length_b   1.000
_cell.length_c   1.000
_cell.angle_alpha   90.00
_cell.angle_beta   90.00
_cell.angle_gamma   90.00
#
_symmetry.space_group_name_H-M   'P 1'
#
loop_
_entity.id
_entity.type
_entity.pdbx_description
1 polymer ?
#
loop_
_entity_poly.entity_id
_entity_poly.type
_entity_poly.pdbx_seq_one_letter_code
_entity_poly.pdbx_strand_id
1 'polypeptide(L)'
;VVLIHHLPGWSEWYREAARRFAHHGYAAISHNLYHRVGEGNAEDVAAKARAEGGVPDDQVIGDTEGAVQWLRAQPYTNGKVGVIGSCSGGRQAFLYACHTSSIDAVVDLWGGRVVQAEDDRPEKQPVPPIDFTKDLSCPVLGLFGNEDRAPSPEQVDLHEAELKKPGKDYEFHRYDGAGHGFFYYHRPMYCIEQAMDGWEKVFAFFQKHLAG
;
A
#
# COMPACT_ATOMS: atom_id res chain seq x y z
N VAL A 1 0.08 0.94 -12.71
CA VAL A 1 -0.06 0.92 -11.24
C VAL A 1 0.17 -0.49 -10.71
N VAL A 2 1.00 -0.64 -9.69
CA VAL A 2 1.21 -1.90 -8.94
C VAL A 2 0.36 -1.88 -7.67
N LEU A 3 -0.44 -2.92 -7.44
CA LEU A 3 -1.28 -3.07 -6.24
C LEU A 3 -0.68 -4.12 -5.31
N ILE A 4 -0.41 -3.75 -4.06
CA ILE A 4 0.10 -4.64 -3.02
C ILE A 4 -1.05 -5.06 -2.10
N HIS A 5 -1.28 -6.37 -1.99
CA HIS A 5 -2.41 -6.91 -1.24
C HIS A 5 -2.21 -6.85 0.28
N HIS A 6 -3.32 -6.93 1.01
CA HIS A 6 -3.39 -6.93 2.45
C HIS A 6 -3.07 -8.30 3.07
N LEU A 7 -3.01 -8.34 4.41
CA LEU A 7 -2.68 -9.55 5.16
C LEU A 7 -3.60 -10.76 4.87
N PRO A 8 -4.93 -10.60 4.65
CA PRO A 8 -5.79 -11.71 4.23
C PRO A 8 -5.48 -12.32 2.86
N GLY A 9 -4.53 -11.76 2.11
CA GLY A 9 -4.05 -12.34 0.87
C GLY A 9 -4.60 -11.70 -0.40
N TRP A 10 -4.25 -12.31 -1.53
CA TRP A 10 -4.60 -11.84 -2.86
C TRP A 10 -6.03 -12.23 -3.21
N SER A 11 -6.99 -11.45 -2.74
CA SER A 11 -8.43 -11.68 -2.86
C SER A 11 -9.05 -11.07 -4.13
N GLU A 12 -10.34 -11.37 -4.38
CA GLU A 12 -11.09 -10.78 -5.50
C GLU A 12 -11.11 -9.25 -5.44
N TRP A 13 -11.09 -8.65 -4.25
CA TRP A 13 -11.05 -7.19 -4.13
C TRP A 13 -9.87 -6.57 -4.88
N TYR A 14 -8.68 -7.20 -4.86
CA TYR A 14 -7.51 -6.68 -5.61
C TYR A 14 -7.65 -6.85 -7.11
N ARG A 15 -8.32 -7.91 -7.57
CA ARG A 15 -8.68 -8.09 -8.98
C ARG A 15 -9.65 -7.02 -9.43
N GLU A 16 -10.67 -6.72 -8.62
CA GLU A 16 -11.62 -5.63 -8.88
C GLU A 16 -10.94 -4.26 -8.84
N ALA A 17 -10.04 -4.01 -7.89
CA ALA A 17 -9.27 -2.79 -7.84
C ALA A 17 -8.39 -2.62 -9.10
N ALA A 18 -7.73 -3.69 -9.57
CA ALA A 18 -6.96 -3.65 -10.81
C ALA A 18 -7.85 -3.34 -12.03
N ARG A 19 -9.06 -3.94 -12.12
CA ARG A 19 -10.04 -3.61 -13.17
C ARG A 19 -10.51 -2.16 -13.09
N ARG A 20 -10.67 -1.61 -11.88
CA ARG A 20 -11.01 -0.20 -11.64
C ARG A 20 -9.91 0.71 -12.16
N PHE A 21 -8.64 0.43 -11.89
CA PHE A 21 -7.52 1.17 -12.48
C PHE A 21 -7.51 1.08 -14.01
N ALA A 22 -7.75 -0.10 -14.57
CA ALA A 22 -7.83 -0.28 -16.02
C ALA A 22 -8.98 0.53 -16.65
N HIS A 23 -10.15 0.60 -15.99
CA HIS A 23 -11.27 1.45 -16.39
C HIS A 23 -10.89 2.94 -16.45
N HIS A 24 -10.00 3.39 -15.57
CA HIS A 24 -9.48 4.76 -15.53
C HIS A 24 -8.25 4.98 -16.43
N GLY A 25 -7.92 4.03 -17.31
CA GLY A 25 -6.86 4.18 -18.30
C GLY A 25 -5.46 3.80 -17.83
N TYR A 26 -5.31 3.14 -16.68
CA TYR A 26 -4.02 2.67 -16.19
C TYR A 26 -3.77 1.22 -16.54
N ALA A 27 -2.56 0.88 -16.95
CA ALA A 27 -2.08 -0.49 -16.87
C ALA A 27 -1.92 -0.86 -15.39
N ALA A 28 -2.50 -1.99 -14.95
CA ALA A 28 -2.50 -2.37 -13.55
C ALA A 28 -2.07 -3.83 -13.36
N ILE A 29 -1.24 -4.07 -12.35
CA ILE A 29 -0.84 -5.41 -11.92
C ILE A 29 -1.01 -5.53 -10.41
N SER A 30 -1.58 -6.64 -9.96
CA SER A 30 -1.62 -7.03 -8.56
C SER A 30 -0.85 -8.33 -8.41
N HIS A 31 0.35 -8.26 -7.87
CA HIS A 31 1.18 -9.44 -7.64
C HIS A 31 0.80 -10.15 -6.35
N ASN A 32 1.06 -11.46 -6.27
CA ASN A 32 0.78 -12.27 -5.10
C ASN A 32 2.04 -12.48 -4.26
N LEU A 33 2.18 -11.76 -3.16
CA LEU A 33 3.32 -11.89 -2.24
C LEU A 33 3.41 -13.27 -1.57
N TYR A 34 2.32 -14.04 -1.57
CA TYR A 34 2.27 -15.36 -0.95
C TYR A 34 2.51 -16.52 -1.93
N HIS A 35 2.94 -16.24 -3.16
CA HIS A 35 3.14 -17.28 -4.18
C HIS A 35 4.17 -18.37 -3.78
N ARG A 36 5.11 -18.04 -2.89
CA ARG A 36 6.09 -19.03 -2.36
C ARG A 36 5.53 -19.88 -1.22
N VAL A 37 4.40 -19.49 -0.62
CA VAL A 37 3.77 -20.23 0.49
C VAL A 37 3.00 -21.45 0.00
N GLY A 38 2.48 -21.39 -1.23
CA GLY A 38 1.75 -22.47 -1.88
C GLY A 38 0.63 -21.99 -2.78
N GLU A 39 -0.05 -22.96 -3.37
CA GLU A 39 -1.23 -22.78 -4.20
C GLU A 39 -2.52 -23.09 -3.39
N GLY A 40 -3.66 -22.56 -3.86
CA GLY A 40 -4.95 -22.85 -3.28
C GLY A 40 -5.83 -21.62 -3.06
N ASN A 41 -6.78 -21.75 -2.15
CA ASN A 41 -7.65 -20.66 -1.74
C ASN A 41 -6.84 -19.54 -1.10
N ALA A 42 -7.09 -18.28 -1.47
CA ALA A 42 -6.34 -17.14 -1.00
C ALA A 42 -6.33 -16.97 0.53
N GLU A 43 -7.44 -17.32 1.20
CA GLU A 43 -7.57 -17.24 2.67
C GLU A 43 -6.71 -18.29 3.37
N ASP A 44 -6.67 -19.53 2.84
CA ASP A 44 -5.88 -20.63 3.39
C ASP A 44 -4.38 -20.37 3.21
N VAL A 45 -3.97 -19.92 2.03
CA VAL A 45 -2.58 -19.53 1.76
C VAL A 45 -2.16 -18.36 2.64
N ALA A 46 -3.03 -17.37 2.83
CA ALA A 46 -2.79 -16.26 3.72
C ALA A 46 -2.70 -16.69 5.19
N ALA A 47 -3.54 -17.63 5.64
CA ALA A 47 -3.47 -18.18 6.99
C ALA A 47 -2.14 -18.88 7.24
N LYS A 48 -1.66 -19.67 6.27
CA LYS A 48 -0.36 -20.32 6.33
C LYS A 48 0.79 -19.30 6.36
N ALA A 49 0.76 -18.29 5.47
CA ALA A 49 1.75 -17.21 5.46
C ALA A 49 1.85 -16.50 6.82
N ARG A 50 0.71 -16.21 7.46
CA ARG A 50 0.67 -15.60 8.79
C ARG A 50 1.24 -16.51 9.87
N ALA A 51 0.90 -17.81 9.83
CA ALA A 51 1.44 -18.80 10.77
C ALA A 51 2.96 -18.95 10.67
N GLU A 52 3.52 -18.70 9.48
CA GLU A 52 4.97 -18.70 9.21
C GLU A 52 5.66 -17.34 9.50
N GLY A 53 4.95 -16.38 10.12
CA GLY A 53 5.48 -15.06 10.49
C GLY A 53 5.41 -14.00 9.40
N GLY A 54 4.62 -14.21 8.36
CA GLY A 54 4.42 -13.27 7.25
C GLY A 54 5.50 -13.32 6.19
N VAL A 55 5.58 -12.27 5.38
CA VAL A 55 6.55 -12.13 4.29
C VAL A 55 7.71 -11.25 4.75
N PRO A 56 8.97 -11.65 4.54
CA PRO A 56 10.13 -10.80 4.82
C PRO A 56 10.13 -9.51 3.99
N ASP A 57 10.64 -8.43 4.57
CA ASP A 57 10.67 -7.12 3.92
C ASP A 57 11.51 -7.11 2.62
N ASP A 58 12.62 -7.84 2.57
CA ASP A 58 13.46 -8.00 1.37
C ASP A 58 12.71 -8.72 0.23
N GLN A 59 11.90 -9.73 0.56
CA GLN A 59 11.03 -10.39 -0.43
C GLN A 59 9.96 -9.42 -0.96
N VAL A 60 9.32 -8.64 -0.08
CA VAL A 60 8.34 -7.63 -0.51
C VAL A 60 8.96 -6.63 -1.49
N ILE A 61 10.15 -6.12 -1.15
CA ILE A 61 10.88 -5.17 -2.00
C ILE A 61 11.20 -5.80 -3.36
N GLY A 62 11.75 -7.02 -3.37
CA GLY A 62 12.13 -7.72 -4.60
C GLY A 62 10.94 -8.08 -5.49
N ASP A 63 9.85 -8.59 -4.91
CA ASP A 63 8.65 -8.97 -5.65
C ASP A 63 7.93 -7.73 -6.24
N THR A 64 7.89 -6.63 -5.49
CA THR A 64 7.30 -5.38 -5.95
C THR A 64 8.15 -4.74 -7.05
N GLU A 65 9.50 -4.75 -6.91
CA GLU A 65 10.41 -4.29 -7.97
C GLU A 65 10.20 -5.10 -9.25
N GLY A 66 10.07 -6.43 -9.16
CA GLY A 66 9.78 -7.30 -10.32
C GLY A 66 8.48 -6.90 -11.02
N ALA A 67 7.41 -6.58 -10.28
CA ALA A 67 6.15 -6.11 -10.85
C ALA A 67 6.29 -4.73 -11.53
N VAL A 68 7.06 -3.81 -10.93
CA VAL A 68 7.35 -2.47 -11.50
C VAL A 68 8.13 -2.61 -12.80
N GLN A 69 9.18 -3.41 -12.84
CA GLN A 69 9.99 -3.64 -14.03
C GLN A 69 9.17 -4.30 -15.14
N TRP A 70 8.31 -5.25 -14.79
CA TRP A 70 7.42 -5.89 -15.74
C TRP A 70 6.47 -4.87 -16.39
N LEU A 71 5.82 -4.00 -15.60
CA LEU A 71 4.96 -2.95 -16.13
C LEU A 71 5.70 -1.99 -17.07
N ARG A 72 6.88 -1.53 -16.67
CA ARG A 72 7.70 -0.63 -17.49
C ARG A 72 8.11 -1.21 -18.84
N ALA A 73 8.32 -2.51 -18.89
CA ALA A 73 8.69 -3.20 -20.12
C ALA A 73 7.53 -3.35 -21.12
N GLN A 74 6.29 -3.02 -20.73
CA GLN A 74 5.15 -3.18 -21.63
C GLN A 74 5.09 -2.05 -22.67
N PRO A 75 4.86 -2.34 -23.95
CA PRO A 75 4.91 -1.35 -25.02
C PRO A 75 3.75 -0.33 -24.98
N TYR A 76 2.73 -0.58 -24.15
CA TYR A 76 1.54 0.27 -23.99
C TYR A 76 1.60 1.18 -22.76
N THR A 77 2.71 1.22 -22.04
CA THR A 77 2.92 2.11 -20.89
C THR A 77 3.77 3.33 -21.27
N ASN A 78 3.58 4.42 -20.52
CA ASN A 78 4.40 5.62 -20.67
C ASN A 78 5.70 5.58 -19.82
N GLY A 79 5.96 4.44 -19.15
CA GLY A 79 7.14 4.25 -18.30
C GLY A 79 7.01 4.78 -16.88
N LYS A 80 5.97 5.56 -16.56
CA LYS A 80 5.70 6.00 -15.19
C LYS A 80 4.94 4.94 -14.40
N VAL A 81 5.34 4.71 -13.16
CA VAL A 81 4.74 3.66 -12.31
C VAL A 81 4.42 4.21 -10.94
N GLY A 82 3.16 4.02 -10.53
CA GLY A 82 2.72 4.23 -9.15
C GLY A 82 2.48 2.91 -8.42
N VAL A 83 2.66 2.92 -7.12
CA VAL A 83 2.38 1.78 -6.24
C VAL A 83 1.30 2.14 -5.25
N ILE A 84 0.36 1.24 -5.02
CA ILE A 84 -0.71 1.39 -4.03
C ILE A 84 -0.86 0.12 -3.22
N GLY A 85 -1.01 0.25 -1.92
CA GLY A 85 -1.32 -0.87 -1.05
C GLY A 85 -2.31 -0.50 0.05
N SER A 86 -2.95 -1.50 0.64
CA SER A 86 -3.89 -1.29 1.74
C SER A 86 -3.58 -2.19 2.93
N CYS A 87 -3.79 -1.73 4.15
CA CYS A 87 -3.46 -2.46 5.38
C CYS A 87 -1.96 -2.81 5.42
N SER A 88 -1.58 -4.08 5.57
CA SER A 88 -0.17 -4.50 5.44
C SER A 88 0.43 -4.13 4.08
N GLY A 89 -0.37 -4.12 3.01
CA GLY A 89 0.05 -3.66 1.69
C GLY A 89 0.38 -2.16 1.65
N GLY A 90 -0.32 -1.33 2.43
CA GLY A 90 0.00 0.09 2.59
C GLY A 90 1.36 0.30 3.23
N ARG A 91 1.63 -0.41 4.34
CA ARG A 91 2.98 -0.47 4.95
C ARG A 91 4.05 -0.87 3.93
N GLN A 92 3.77 -1.91 3.15
CA GLN A 92 4.71 -2.47 2.18
C GLN A 92 4.94 -1.52 1.00
N ALA A 93 3.90 -0.80 0.56
CA ALA A 93 4.02 0.22 -0.48
C ALA A 93 4.94 1.36 -0.02
N PHE A 94 4.75 1.86 1.20
CA PHE A 94 5.60 2.89 1.78
C PHE A 94 7.04 2.38 1.99
N LEU A 95 7.21 1.16 2.54
CA LEU A 95 8.52 0.52 2.68
C LEU A 95 9.26 0.47 1.33
N TYR A 96 8.59 -0.03 0.30
CA TYR A 96 9.18 -0.15 -1.03
C TYR A 96 9.56 1.22 -1.60
N ALA A 97 8.71 2.23 -1.44
CA ALA A 97 8.99 3.59 -1.90
C ALA A 97 10.23 4.21 -1.24
N CYS A 98 10.53 3.81 0.00
CA CYS A 98 11.75 4.23 0.69
C CYS A 98 13.01 3.47 0.24
N HIS A 99 12.88 2.34 -0.48
CA HIS A 99 13.99 1.49 -0.92
C HIS A 99 14.24 1.54 -2.44
N THR A 100 13.50 2.36 -3.17
CA THR A 100 13.61 2.43 -4.63
C THR A 100 13.55 3.87 -5.12
N SER A 101 14.16 4.11 -6.28
CA SER A 101 13.93 5.30 -7.10
C SER A 101 13.16 4.96 -8.39
N SER A 102 12.61 3.74 -8.46
CA SER A 102 11.96 3.19 -9.65
C SER A 102 10.47 3.51 -9.75
N ILE A 103 9.90 4.37 -8.89
CA ILE A 103 8.49 4.74 -8.95
C ILE A 103 8.29 6.24 -8.87
N ASP A 104 7.17 6.69 -9.42
CA ASP A 104 6.84 8.11 -9.56
C ASP A 104 5.84 8.59 -8.49
N ALA A 105 5.12 7.67 -7.84
CA ALA A 105 4.16 7.97 -6.78
C ALA A 105 3.82 6.72 -5.95
N VAL A 106 3.50 6.93 -4.67
CA VAL A 106 3.04 5.86 -3.79
C VAL A 106 1.77 6.25 -3.05
N VAL A 107 0.86 5.28 -2.86
CA VAL A 107 -0.37 5.45 -2.07
C VAL A 107 -0.40 4.44 -0.93
N ASP A 108 -0.51 4.96 0.28
CA ASP A 108 -0.68 4.20 1.52
C ASP A 108 -2.14 4.29 1.98
N LEU A 109 -2.90 3.21 1.82
CA LEU A 109 -4.25 3.09 2.35
C LEU A 109 -4.18 2.43 3.73
N TRP A 110 -4.32 3.22 4.78
CA TRP A 110 -4.30 2.78 6.20
C TRP A 110 -3.22 1.73 6.50
N GLY A 111 -1.98 1.99 6.08
CA GLY A 111 -0.85 1.09 6.31
C GLY A 111 -0.54 0.92 7.79
N GLY A 112 -0.88 -0.23 8.34
CA GLY A 112 -0.52 -0.58 9.72
C GLY A 112 0.96 -0.92 9.84
N ARG A 113 1.55 -0.63 11.01
CA ARG A 113 2.97 -0.92 11.32
C ARG A 113 4.00 -0.14 10.48
N VAL A 114 3.62 0.98 9.88
CA VAL A 114 4.60 1.97 9.41
C VAL A 114 5.34 2.55 10.61
N VAL A 115 4.59 2.84 11.69
CA VAL A 115 5.11 3.18 13.01
C VAL A 115 4.95 1.97 13.91
N GLN A 116 6.03 1.52 14.56
CA GLN A 116 6.00 0.29 15.35
C GLN A 116 6.96 0.38 16.52
N ALA A 117 6.48 0.03 17.71
CA ALA A 117 7.32 -0.08 18.91
C ALA A 117 8.33 -1.24 18.76
N GLU A 118 9.46 -1.14 19.43
CA GLU A 118 10.54 -2.12 19.33
C GLU A 118 10.09 -3.53 19.73
N ASP A 119 9.31 -3.64 20.80
CA ASP A 119 8.82 -4.91 21.35
C ASP A 119 7.77 -5.59 20.44
N ASP A 120 7.18 -4.85 19.49
CA ASP A 120 6.12 -5.35 18.59
C ASP A 120 6.64 -5.75 17.19
N ARG A 121 7.96 -5.73 16.96
CA ARG A 121 8.56 -5.97 15.64
C ARG A 121 8.64 -7.46 15.35
N PRO A 122 8.01 -7.94 14.25
CA PRO A 122 8.17 -9.32 13.83
C PRO A 122 9.61 -9.59 13.36
N GLU A 123 10.09 -10.81 13.57
CA GLU A 123 11.43 -11.24 13.13
C GLU A 123 11.69 -10.95 11.64
N LYS A 124 10.69 -11.20 10.78
CA LYS A 124 10.78 -10.96 9.32
C LYS A 124 10.61 -9.50 8.90
N GLN A 125 10.26 -8.61 9.83
CA GLN A 125 10.02 -7.19 9.62
C GLN A 125 10.65 -6.38 10.78
N PRO A 126 11.98 -6.44 10.92
CA PRO A 126 12.68 -5.95 12.12
C PRO A 126 12.76 -4.42 12.22
N VAL A 127 12.61 -3.71 11.08
CA VAL A 127 12.73 -2.26 11.04
C VAL A 127 11.41 -1.65 10.55
N PRO A 128 10.79 -0.74 11.31
CA PRO A 128 9.57 -0.09 10.87
C PRO A 128 9.86 0.86 9.69
N PRO A 129 8.99 0.91 8.67
CA PRO A 129 9.20 1.74 7.49
C PRO A 129 9.43 3.23 7.77
N ILE A 130 8.92 3.76 8.87
CA ILE A 130 9.14 5.16 9.28
C ILE A 130 10.63 5.50 9.41
N ASP A 131 11.48 4.56 9.81
CA ASP A 131 12.91 4.77 9.99
C ASP A 131 13.64 5.03 8.65
N PHE A 132 13.00 4.68 7.52
CA PHE A 132 13.50 4.90 6.17
C PHE A 132 12.89 6.13 5.48
N THR A 133 12.08 6.93 6.17
CA THR A 133 11.36 8.08 5.56
C THR A 133 12.29 9.06 4.85
N LYS A 134 13.51 9.26 5.36
CA LYS A 134 14.52 10.13 4.71
C LYS A 134 14.87 9.69 3.29
N ASP A 135 14.76 8.39 2.99
CA ASP A 135 15.11 7.78 1.71
C ASP A 135 13.92 7.72 0.73
N LEU A 136 12.70 8.15 1.16
CA LEU A 136 11.53 8.24 0.28
C LEU A 136 11.84 9.10 -0.95
N SER A 137 11.67 8.54 -2.15
CA SER A 137 12.10 9.16 -3.41
C SER A 137 10.99 9.77 -4.25
N CYS A 138 9.72 9.52 -3.89
CA CYS A 138 8.55 9.98 -4.65
C CYS A 138 7.48 10.58 -3.73
N PRO A 139 6.51 11.34 -4.27
CA PRO A 139 5.34 11.78 -3.51
C PRO A 139 4.53 10.64 -2.92
N VAL A 140 3.97 10.85 -1.71
CA VAL A 140 3.11 9.89 -1.04
C VAL A 140 1.73 10.47 -0.75
N LEU A 141 0.67 9.72 -1.10
CA LEU A 141 -0.69 9.93 -0.64
C LEU A 141 -1.01 8.94 0.46
N GLY A 142 -1.49 9.41 1.60
CA GLY A 142 -1.97 8.58 2.71
C GLY A 142 -3.45 8.81 2.98
N LEU A 143 -4.24 7.72 3.09
CA LEU A 143 -5.65 7.78 3.43
C LEU A 143 -5.90 6.94 4.68
N PHE A 144 -6.38 7.58 5.75
CA PHE A 144 -6.51 6.97 7.08
C PHE A 144 -7.87 7.25 7.71
N GLY A 145 -8.41 6.27 8.44
CA GLY A 145 -9.61 6.44 9.24
C GLY A 145 -9.27 6.86 10.67
N ASN A 146 -10.01 7.81 11.23
CA ASN A 146 -9.80 8.27 12.61
C ASN A 146 -10.31 7.27 13.67
N GLU A 147 -11.12 6.28 13.27
CA GLU A 147 -11.58 5.18 14.12
C GLU A 147 -10.69 3.91 14.01
N ASP A 148 -9.58 4.00 13.27
CA ASP A 148 -8.64 2.88 13.12
C ASP A 148 -7.77 2.72 14.38
N ARG A 149 -7.43 1.49 14.70
CA ARG A 149 -6.55 1.14 15.81
C ARG A 149 -5.13 0.83 15.36
N ALA A 150 -4.94 0.52 14.07
CA ALA A 150 -3.64 0.18 13.48
C ALA A 150 -3.60 0.47 11.96
N PRO A 151 -3.19 1.68 11.55
CA PRO A 151 -2.57 2.74 12.36
C PRO A 151 -3.60 3.53 13.18
N SER A 152 -3.28 3.83 14.44
CA SER A 152 -4.06 4.78 15.22
C SER A 152 -3.81 6.22 14.74
N PRO A 153 -4.72 7.18 15.07
CA PRO A 153 -4.50 8.59 14.75
C PRO A 153 -3.13 9.11 15.21
N GLU A 154 -2.66 8.69 16.38
CA GLU A 154 -1.35 9.08 16.94
C GLU A 154 -0.20 8.49 16.10
N GLN A 155 -0.33 7.27 15.60
CA GLN A 155 0.67 6.67 14.69
C GLN A 155 0.71 7.41 13.35
N VAL A 156 -0.43 7.86 12.85
CA VAL A 156 -0.50 8.69 11.64
C VAL A 156 0.13 10.07 11.87
N ASP A 157 -0.06 10.67 13.06
CA ASP A 157 0.60 11.92 13.45
C ASP A 157 2.13 11.78 13.45
N LEU A 158 2.64 10.68 13.98
CA LEU A 158 4.08 10.39 13.98
C LEU A 158 4.62 10.19 12.56
N HIS A 159 3.90 9.46 11.72
CA HIS A 159 4.26 9.25 10.31
C HIS A 159 4.32 10.58 9.56
N GLU A 160 3.29 11.41 9.70
CA GLU A 160 3.24 12.73 9.08
C GLU A 160 4.36 13.66 9.59
N ALA A 161 4.64 13.65 10.90
CA ALA A 161 5.72 14.42 11.46
C ALA A 161 7.09 14.00 10.91
N GLU A 162 7.30 12.70 10.68
CA GLU A 162 8.54 12.19 10.13
C GLU A 162 8.72 12.59 8.66
N LEU A 163 7.66 12.64 7.86
CA LEU A 163 7.70 13.14 6.47
C LEU A 163 8.03 14.64 6.40
N LYS A 164 7.58 15.42 7.36
CA LYS A 164 7.84 16.87 7.45
C LYS A 164 9.32 17.21 7.68
N LYS A 165 10.04 16.40 8.46
CA LYS A 165 11.45 16.68 8.84
C LYS A 165 12.37 16.80 7.61
N PRO A 166 12.43 15.85 6.67
CA PRO A 166 13.21 15.95 5.44
C PRO A 166 12.50 16.72 4.32
N GLY A 167 11.31 17.31 4.56
CA GLY A 167 10.57 18.07 3.56
C GLY A 167 10.05 17.21 2.39
N LYS A 168 9.58 15.98 2.69
CA LYS A 168 9.01 15.10 1.66
C LYS A 168 7.69 15.64 1.11
N ASP A 169 7.43 15.37 -0.17
CA ASP A 169 6.13 15.67 -0.79
C ASP A 169 5.11 14.62 -0.36
N TYR A 170 4.11 15.05 0.39
CA TYR A 170 3.07 14.16 0.90
C TYR A 170 1.71 14.84 0.97
N GLU A 171 0.66 14.02 0.91
CA GLU A 171 -0.74 14.41 1.06
C GLU A 171 -1.45 13.37 1.93
N PHE A 172 -1.81 13.74 3.17
CA PHE A 172 -2.52 12.85 4.10
C PHE A 172 -3.94 13.33 4.32
N HIS A 173 -4.91 12.43 4.17
CA HIS A 173 -6.32 12.64 4.45
C HIS A 173 -6.78 11.72 5.56
N ARG A 174 -7.59 12.27 6.46
CA ARG A 174 -8.16 11.56 7.59
C ARG A 174 -9.66 11.63 7.54
N TYR A 175 -10.31 10.51 7.83
CA TYR A 175 -11.74 10.34 7.69
C TYR A 175 -12.39 10.03 9.04
N ASP A 176 -13.21 10.94 9.54
CA ASP A 176 -14.04 10.70 10.71
C ASP A 176 -15.09 9.63 10.41
N GLY A 177 -15.39 8.79 11.41
CA GLY A 177 -16.32 7.67 11.29
C GLY A 177 -15.82 6.49 10.46
N ALA A 178 -14.60 6.54 9.94
CA ALA A 178 -13.98 5.45 9.20
C ALA A 178 -12.92 4.74 10.05
N GLY A 179 -12.95 3.42 10.02
CA GLY A 179 -11.94 2.55 10.66
C GLY A 179 -11.12 1.80 9.63
N HIS A 180 -10.42 0.76 10.11
CA HIS A 180 -9.55 -0.06 9.26
C HIS A 180 -10.32 -0.71 8.11
N GLY A 181 -9.86 -0.55 6.87
CA GLY A 181 -10.44 -1.23 5.72
C GLY A 181 -11.72 -0.59 5.17
N PHE A 182 -11.95 0.67 5.42
CA PHE A 182 -13.18 1.38 5.03
C PHE A 182 -13.47 1.43 3.51
N PHE A 183 -12.55 0.99 2.66
CA PHE A 183 -12.78 0.82 1.21
C PHE A 183 -13.33 -0.56 0.84
N TYR A 184 -13.31 -1.53 1.75
CA TYR A 184 -13.71 -2.90 1.42
C TYR A 184 -15.23 -3.06 1.33
N TYR A 185 -15.82 -2.73 0.17
CA TYR A 185 -17.28 -2.70 -0.09
C TYR A 185 -18.01 -4.01 0.26
N HIS A 186 -17.30 -5.13 0.34
CA HIS A 186 -17.84 -6.45 0.68
C HIS A 186 -17.70 -6.80 2.18
N ARG A 187 -17.29 -5.84 3.02
CA ARG A 187 -17.07 -6.03 4.45
C ARG A 187 -17.89 -5.02 5.28
N PRO A 188 -18.25 -5.38 6.54
CA PRO A 188 -19.05 -4.49 7.40
C PRO A 188 -18.43 -3.14 7.72
N MET A 189 -17.11 -2.99 7.61
CA MET A 189 -16.39 -1.74 7.87
C MET A 189 -16.46 -0.75 6.70
N TYR A 190 -17.13 -1.08 5.62
CA TYR A 190 -17.22 -0.20 4.46
C TYR A 190 -17.96 1.11 4.78
N CYS A 191 -17.30 2.23 4.51
CA CYS A 191 -17.84 3.57 4.65
C CYS A 191 -17.97 4.19 3.26
N ILE A 192 -19.21 4.27 2.73
CA ILE A 192 -19.47 4.63 1.32
C ILE A 192 -18.89 5.99 0.96
N GLU A 193 -19.23 7.03 1.72
CA GLU A 193 -18.84 8.42 1.43
C GLU A 193 -17.32 8.59 1.48
N GLN A 194 -16.67 8.07 2.54
CA GLN A 194 -15.24 8.15 2.73
C GLN A 194 -14.47 7.33 1.68
N ALA A 195 -15.02 6.18 1.29
CA ALA A 195 -14.39 5.35 0.27
C ALA A 195 -14.50 5.98 -1.13
N MET A 196 -15.62 6.61 -1.46
CA MET A 196 -15.78 7.31 -2.74
C MET A 196 -14.86 8.52 -2.83
N ASP A 197 -14.84 9.38 -1.83
CA ASP A 197 -13.91 10.51 -1.76
C ASP A 197 -12.46 10.05 -1.81
N GLY A 198 -12.12 8.97 -1.10
CA GLY A 198 -10.78 8.41 -1.13
C GLY A 198 -10.37 7.90 -2.50
N TRP A 199 -11.26 7.23 -3.25
CA TRP A 199 -10.98 6.82 -4.62
C TRP A 199 -10.76 8.01 -5.57
N GLU A 200 -11.55 9.08 -5.42
CA GLU A 200 -11.36 10.32 -6.19
C GLU A 200 -9.96 10.89 -5.94
N LYS A 201 -9.52 10.95 -4.68
CA LYS A 201 -8.17 11.41 -4.31
C LYS A 201 -7.07 10.51 -4.88
N VAL A 202 -7.24 9.18 -4.82
CA VAL A 202 -6.28 8.22 -5.42
C VAL A 202 -6.12 8.48 -6.91
N PHE A 203 -7.23 8.62 -7.66
CA PHE A 203 -7.15 8.86 -9.10
C PHE A 203 -6.61 10.25 -9.43
N ALA A 204 -6.98 11.30 -8.69
CA ALA A 204 -6.44 12.65 -8.87
C ALA A 204 -4.93 12.68 -8.62
N PHE A 205 -4.46 12.01 -7.56
CA PHE A 205 -3.05 11.90 -7.23
C PHE A 205 -2.25 11.16 -8.32
N PHE A 206 -2.72 10.00 -8.75
CA PHE A 206 -2.06 9.28 -9.84
C PHE A 206 -2.15 10.02 -11.19
N GLN A 207 -3.25 10.70 -11.48
CA GLN A 207 -3.35 11.55 -12.67
C GLN A 207 -2.27 12.65 -12.65
N LYS A 208 -2.06 13.30 -11.51
CA LYS A 208 -1.06 14.35 -11.33
C LYS A 208 0.38 13.84 -11.57
N HIS A 209 0.69 12.64 -11.10
CA HIS A 209 2.06 12.14 -11.08
C HIS A 209 2.41 11.14 -12.19
N LEU A 210 1.41 10.43 -12.72
CA LEU A 210 1.62 9.36 -13.72
C LEU A 210 1.15 9.73 -15.13
N ALA A 211 0.30 10.74 -15.31
CA ALA A 211 -0.04 11.20 -16.66
C ALA A 211 1.20 11.78 -17.33
N GLY A 212 1.40 11.39 -18.59
CA GLY A 212 2.48 11.89 -19.46
C GLY A 212 2.00 13.01 -20.34
#